data_025e9998acbacc4e95211d49988d9f8e
#
_entry.id   025e9998acbacc4e95211d49988d9f8e
#
_cell.length_a   1.000
_cell.length_b   1.000
_cell.length_c   1.000
_cell.angle_alpha   90.00
_cell.angle_beta   90.00
_cell.angle_gamma   90.00
#
_symmetry.space_group_name_H-M   'P 1'
#
loop_
_entity.id
_entity.type
_entity.pdbx_description
1 polymer ?
#
loop_
_entity_poly.entity_id
_entity_poly.type
_entity_poly.pdbx_seq_one_letter_code
_entity_poly.pdbx_strand_id
1 'polypeptide(L)'
;NGDSRSISMVQFYSPFGQHLRTLKVPGTGINALTWEGSSLRIALAVDSFIYFANIRQDYKWGYFSNTLVYGFTKADRPEHCVVFWDSKTDEKYTKYVRKLLGIKAAGDNCVLSKADDAGNQYILILCNAIGSPVDSKYIDVEPVHMTMTQTHVIVASTDVIYAWQYRTMVSKLT
;
A
#
# COMPACT_ATOMS: atom_id res chain seq x y z
N ASN A 1 -19.15 -25.29 29.11
CA ASN A 1 -19.09 -23.83 29.29
C ASN A 1 -17.84 -23.33 28.57
N GLY A 2 -17.99 -22.95 27.32
CA GLY A 2 -16.92 -22.35 26.52
C GLY A 2 -16.80 -20.89 26.90
N ASP A 3 -15.66 -20.53 27.45
CA ASP A 3 -15.25 -19.16 27.77
C ASP A 3 -15.07 -18.41 26.47
N SER A 4 -16.11 -17.77 25.95
CA SER A 4 -15.99 -16.83 24.83
C SER A 4 -15.34 -15.56 25.34
N ARG A 5 -14.00 -15.53 25.35
CA ARG A 5 -13.26 -14.30 25.63
C ARG A 5 -13.64 -13.26 24.58
N SER A 6 -14.39 -12.25 24.99
CA SER A 6 -14.66 -11.11 24.14
C SER A 6 -13.31 -10.42 23.81
N ILE A 7 -12.97 -10.39 22.53
CA ILE A 7 -11.76 -9.71 22.08
C ILE A 7 -12.12 -8.26 21.81
N SER A 8 -11.50 -7.34 22.54
CA SER A 8 -11.63 -5.91 22.27
C SER A 8 -10.83 -5.51 21.03
N MET A 9 -11.38 -4.63 20.21
CA MET A 9 -10.76 -4.18 18.97
C MET A 9 -10.82 -2.66 18.85
N VAL A 10 -9.77 -2.07 18.27
CA VAL A 10 -9.73 -0.68 17.83
C VAL A 10 -9.72 -0.67 16.32
N GLN A 11 -10.65 0.03 15.70
CA GLN A 11 -10.74 0.18 14.26
C GLN A 11 -10.33 1.59 13.85
N PHE A 12 -9.50 1.68 12.83
CA PHE A 12 -9.02 2.93 12.28
C PHE A 12 -9.71 3.19 10.95
N TYR A 13 -10.19 4.40 10.75
CA TYR A 13 -10.88 4.84 9.55
C TYR A 13 -10.25 6.10 8.99
N SER A 14 -10.30 6.26 7.66
CA SER A 14 -9.97 7.51 7.00
C SER A 14 -11.05 8.57 7.30
N PRO A 15 -10.79 9.87 7.02
CA PRO A 15 -11.80 10.92 7.11
C PRO A 15 -13.03 10.69 6.21
N PHE A 16 -12.91 9.82 5.22
CA PHE A 16 -13.97 9.44 4.28
C PHE A 16 -14.75 8.18 4.70
N GLY A 17 -14.49 7.64 5.91
CA GLY A 17 -15.15 6.44 6.42
C GLY A 17 -14.58 5.12 5.87
N GLN A 18 -13.47 5.15 5.15
CA GLN A 18 -12.82 3.92 4.68
C GLN A 18 -12.09 3.25 5.84
N HIS A 19 -12.38 1.97 6.07
CA HIS A 19 -11.65 1.17 7.05
C HIS A 19 -10.19 1.02 6.63
N LEU A 20 -9.26 1.34 7.54
CA LEU A 20 -7.82 1.30 7.29
C LEU A 20 -7.17 0.08 7.97
N ARG A 21 -7.48 -0.14 9.24
CA ARG A 21 -6.88 -1.21 10.04
C ARG A 21 -7.74 -1.56 11.25
N THR A 22 -7.63 -2.81 11.69
CA THR A 22 -8.15 -3.29 12.97
C THR A 22 -7.00 -3.75 13.85
N LEU A 23 -6.92 -3.20 15.06
CA LEU A 23 -5.99 -3.62 16.10
C LEU A 23 -6.74 -4.47 17.11
N LYS A 24 -6.35 -5.72 17.29
CA LYS A 24 -6.83 -6.57 18.37
C LYS A 24 -6.08 -6.22 19.66
N VAL A 25 -6.80 -5.99 20.73
CA VAL A 25 -6.26 -5.56 22.02
C VAL A 25 -6.43 -6.70 23.02
N PRO A 26 -5.36 -7.12 23.71
CA PRO A 26 -5.50 -8.11 24.79
C PRO A 26 -6.25 -7.50 25.97
N GLY A 27 -6.98 -8.33 26.72
CA GLY A 27 -7.73 -7.92 27.91
C GLY A 27 -9.23 -8.00 27.72
N THR A 28 -9.97 -7.60 28.75
CA THR A 28 -11.43 -7.75 28.81
C THR A 28 -12.19 -6.54 28.31
N GLY A 29 -11.57 -5.36 28.27
CA GLY A 29 -12.21 -4.15 27.78
C GLY A 29 -11.29 -2.95 27.68
N ILE A 30 -11.56 -2.06 26.74
CA ILE A 30 -10.86 -0.79 26.57
C ILE A 30 -11.64 0.26 27.34
N ASN A 31 -11.04 0.83 28.41
CA ASN A 31 -11.65 1.83 29.27
C ASN A 31 -11.48 3.25 28.73
N ALA A 32 -10.37 3.53 28.08
CA ALA A 32 -10.08 4.81 27.46
C ALA A 32 -9.06 4.67 26.34
N LEU A 33 -9.06 5.62 25.41
CA LEU A 33 -8.05 5.75 24.37
C LEU A 33 -7.78 7.22 24.10
N THR A 34 -6.55 7.54 23.74
CA THR A 34 -6.15 8.88 23.34
C THR A 34 -5.03 8.87 22.31
N TRP A 35 -5.01 9.88 21.45
CA TRP A 35 -3.92 10.12 20.55
C TRP A 35 -2.79 10.91 21.21
N GLU A 36 -1.56 10.56 20.90
CA GLU A 36 -0.43 11.46 21.14
C GLU A 36 -0.53 12.71 20.25
N GLY A 37 0.02 13.83 20.67
CA GLY A 37 -0.05 15.09 19.94
C GLY A 37 0.52 15.05 18.53
N SER A 38 1.47 14.15 18.24
CA SER A 38 2.03 13.91 16.89
C SER A 38 1.11 13.09 15.99
N SER A 39 0.05 12.47 16.52
CA SER A 39 -0.83 11.51 15.84
C SER A 39 -0.12 10.25 15.28
N LEU A 40 1.06 9.92 15.82
CA LEU A 40 1.84 8.74 15.44
C LEU A 40 1.78 7.63 16.48
N ARG A 41 1.13 7.88 17.61
CA ARG A 41 0.94 6.91 18.69
C ARG A 41 -0.42 7.06 19.32
N ILE A 42 -1.01 5.92 19.69
CA ILE A 42 -2.23 5.85 20.46
C ILE A 42 -1.93 5.15 21.78
N ALA A 43 -2.46 5.66 22.88
CA ALA A 43 -2.46 5.02 24.19
C ALA A 43 -3.83 4.43 24.47
N LEU A 44 -3.86 3.22 25.00
CA LEU A 44 -5.06 2.45 25.33
C LEU A 44 -5.00 2.05 26.79
N ALA A 45 -5.99 2.44 27.58
CA ALA A 45 -6.18 1.92 28.93
C ALA A 45 -7.04 0.65 28.83
N VAL A 46 -6.46 -0.49 29.16
CA VAL A 46 -7.11 -1.80 29.08
C VAL A 46 -6.94 -2.52 30.40
N ASP A 47 -8.04 -2.80 31.09
CA ASP A 47 -8.02 -3.35 32.45
C ASP A 47 -7.14 -2.49 33.40
N SER A 48 -6.06 -3.06 33.92
CA SER A 48 -5.08 -2.38 34.78
C SER A 48 -3.79 -1.98 34.05
N PHE A 49 -3.77 -2.03 32.71
CA PHE A 49 -2.59 -1.78 31.93
C PHE A 49 -2.77 -0.62 30.93
N ILE A 50 -1.67 0.02 30.59
CA ILE A 50 -1.62 0.99 29.49
C ILE A 50 -0.79 0.38 28.36
N TYR A 51 -1.42 0.26 27.20
CA TYR A 51 -0.78 -0.20 25.97
C TYR A 51 -0.53 0.99 25.04
N PHE A 52 0.61 0.96 24.36
CA PHE A 52 0.93 1.93 23.33
C PHE A 52 1.03 1.23 21.98
N ALA A 53 0.33 1.77 20.99
CA ALA A 53 0.44 1.33 19.60
C ALA A 53 1.04 2.46 18.75
N ASN A 54 2.14 2.17 18.06
CA ASN A 54 2.73 3.10 17.10
C ASN A 54 1.97 3.02 15.79
N ILE A 55 1.52 4.17 15.30
CA ILE A 55 0.90 4.29 13.98
C ILE A 55 2.01 4.61 12.99
N ARG A 56 2.37 3.62 12.18
CA ARG A 56 3.30 3.82 11.06
C ARG A 56 2.50 4.17 9.83
N GLN A 57 2.87 5.24 9.18
CA GLN A 57 2.30 5.56 7.87
C GLN A 57 2.75 4.49 6.89
N ASP A 58 1.80 3.99 6.12
CA ASP A 58 2.07 3.06 5.04
C ASP A 58 2.52 3.88 3.81
N TYR A 59 3.82 4.15 3.75
CA TYR A 59 4.41 4.86 2.63
C TYR A 59 4.49 3.94 1.41
N LYS A 60 3.81 4.33 0.35
CA LYS A 60 3.89 3.67 -0.96
C LYS A 60 4.86 4.45 -1.80
N TRP A 61 6.00 3.85 -2.11
CA TRP A 61 7.04 4.51 -2.91
C TRP A 61 7.94 3.52 -3.62
N GLY A 62 8.66 4.01 -4.64
CA GLY A 62 9.72 3.30 -5.33
C GLY A 62 10.68 4.27 -5.98
N TYR A 63 11.87 3.81 -6.32
CA TYR A 63 12.88 4.60 -7.03
C TYR A 63 13.44 3.79 -8.18
N PHE A 64 13.49 4.37 -9.37
CA PHE A 64 14.02 3.76 -10.57
C PHE A 64 14.55 4.83 -11.52
N SER A 65 15.65 4.51 -12.22
CA SER A 65 16.36 5.49 -13.04
C SER A 65 16.73 6.73 -12.21
N ASN A 66 16.12 7.86 -12.45
CA ASN A 66 16.26 9.10 -11.66
C ASN A 66 14.93 9.56 -11.06
N THR A 67 13.93 8.70 -11.08
CA THR A 67 12.55 9.02 -10.70
C THR A 67 12.22 8.42 -9.34
N LEU A 68 11.80 9.26 -8.40
CA LEU A 68 11.12 8.86 -7.18
C LEU A 68 9.61 8.88 -7.46
N VAL A 69 8.99 7.72 -7.35
CA VAL A 69 7.52 7.58 -7.40
C VAL A 69 6.99 7.37 -5.99
N TYR A 70 6.01 8.15 -5.58
CA TYR A 70 5.40 8.01 -4.26
C TYR A 70 3.92 8.37 -4.28
N GLY A 71 3.16 7.70 -3.42
CA GLY A 71 1.73 7.88 -3.28
C GLY A 71 1.37 8.40 -1.88
N PHE A 72 0.43 9.32 -1.83
CA PHE A 72 -0.15 9.84 -0.59
C PHE A 72 -1.63 10.19 -0.79
N THR A 73 -2.37 10.31 0.30
CA THR A 73 -3.76 10.78 0.28
C THR A 73 -3.83 12.23 0.70
N LYS A 74 -4.73 12.98 0.06
CA LYS A 74 -5.10 14.34 0.49
C LYS A 74 -6.40 14.29 1.29
N ALA A 75 -6.55 15.23 2.22
CA ALA A 75 -7.74 15.29 3.07
C ALA A 75 -9.05 15.60 2.32
N ASP A 76 -8.94 16.19 1.13
CA ASP A 76 -10.07 16.65 0.32
C ASP A 76 -10.55 15.64 -0.73
N ARG A 77 -9.86 14.49 -0.88
CA ARG A 77 -10.24 13.48 -1.89
C ARG A 77 -9.85 12.06 -1.49
N PRO A 78 -10.66 11.07 -1.92
CA PRO A 78 -10.43 9.66 -1.57
C PRO A 78 -9.35 8.99 -2.43
N GLU A 79 -8.98 9.58 -3.58
CA GLU A 79 -7.96 9.01 -4.44
C GLU A 79 -6.55 9.27 -3.87
N HIS A 80 -5.63 8.32 -4.12
CA HIS A 80 -4.21 8.55 -3.90
C HIS A 80 -3.65 9.48 -4.97
N CYS A 81 -2.91 10.48 -4.55
CA CYS A 81 -2.07 11.29 -5.40
C CYS A 81 -0.75 10.55 -5.59
N VAL A 82 -0.43 10.14 -6.80
CA VAL A 82 0.83 9.47 -7.15
C VAL A 82 1.70 10.44 -7.92
N VAL A 83 2.86 10.77 -7.38
CA VAL A 83 3.81 11.72 -7.96
C VAL A 83 5.01 10.95 -8.50
N PHE A 84 5.38 11.23 -9.74
CA PHE A 84 6.61 10.82 -10.38
C PHE A 84 7.52 12.04 -10.43
N TRP A 85 8.56 12.05 -9.62
CA TRP A 85 9.48 13.16 -9.50
C TRP A 85 10.86 12.78 -10.04
N ASP A 86 11.25 13.41 -11.14
CA ASP A 86 12.62 13.31 -11.66
C ASP A 86 13.57 14.13 -10.78
N SER A 87 14.46 13.45 -10.08
CA SER A 87 15.38 14.08 -9.13
C SER A 87 16.51 14.89 -9.79
N LYS A 88 16.71 14.75 -11.10
CA LYS A 88 17.72 15.53 -11.85
C LYS A 88 17.16 16.80 -12.45
N THR A 89 15.96 16.72 -13.03
CA THR A 89 15.32 17.87 -13.68
C THR A 89 14.37 18.63 -12.77
N ASP A 90 14.04 18.07 -11.60
CA ASP A 90 13.01 18.53 -10.66
C ASP A 90 11.58 18.57 -11.24
N GLU A 91 11.37 17.89 -12.37
CA GLU A 91 10.04 17.78 -12.99
C GLU A 91 9.18 16.78 -12.22
N LYS A 92 7.89 17.12 -12.07
CA LYS A 92 6.91 16.32 -11.35
C LYS A 92 5.69 16.05 -12.21
N TYR A 93 5.33 14.79 -12.34
CA TYR A 93 4.14 14.33 -13.02
C TYR A 93 3.20 13.69 -12.00
N THR A 94 1.94 14.11 -11.99
CA THR A 94 0.98 13.68 -10.97
C THR A 94 -0.15 12.90 -11.60
N LYS A 95 -0.52 11.77 -10.97
CA LYS A 95 -1.69 10.95 -11.29
C LYS A 95 -2.57 10.76 -10.07
N TYR A 96 -3.86 10.57 -10.29
CA TYR A 96 -4.79 10.18 -9.25
C TYR A 96 -5.21 8.72 -9.47
N VAL A 97 -5.05 7.91 -8.44
CA VAL A 97 -5.31 6.47 -8.51
C VAL A 97 -6.27 6.08 -7.39
N ARG A 98 -7.41 5.53 -7.77
CA ARG A 98 -8.37 4.97 -6.80
C ARG A 98 -7.88 3.64 -6.28
N LYS A 99 -8.11 3.38 -4.99
CA LYS A 99 -7.81 2.09 -4.34
C LYS A 99 -6.37 1.62 -4.61
N LEU A 100 -5.39 2.52 -4.57
CA LEU A 100 -3.98 2.17 -4.68
C LEU A 100 -3.56 1.27 -3.53
N LEU A 101 -2.97 0.12 -3.83
CA LEU A 101 -2.52 -0.88 -2.85
C LEU A 101 -1.02 -0.85 -2.64
N GLY A 102 -0.24 -0.64 -3.68
CA GLY A 102 1.21 -0.63 -3.57
C GLY A 102 1.92 0.00 -4.75
N ILE A 103 3.19 0.32 -4.53
CA ILE A 103 4.13 0.81 -5.54
C ILE A 103 5.42 0.02 -5.39
N LYS A 104 5.95 -0.52 -6.49
CA LYS A 104 7.29 -1.10 -6.56
C LYS A 104 7.97 -0.63 -7.83
N ALA A 105 9.30 -0.56 -7.78
CA ALA A 105 10.09 -0.08 -8.90
C ALA A 105 11.34 -0.95 -9.09
N ALA A 106 11.74 -1.14 -10.34
CA ALA A 106 12.98 -1.79 -10.72
C ALA A 106 13.37 -1.43 -12.16
N GLY A 107 14.67 -1.29 -12.43
CA GLY A 107 15.16 -0.97 -13.77
C GLY A 107 14.65 0.39 -14.25
N ASP A 108 13.89 0.40 -15.33
CA ASP A 108 13.38 1.61 -16.00
C ASP A 108 11.87 1.84 -15.78
N ASN A 109 11.25 1.02 -14.95
CA ASN A 109 9.81 1.02 -14.75
C ASN A 109 9.42 0.95 -13.27
N CYS A 110 8.19 1.35 -12.99
CA CYS A 110 7.52 1.01 -11.74
C CYS A 110 6.19 0.31 -12.02
N VAL A 111 5.69 -0.40 -11.04
CA VAL A 111 4.37 -1.00 -11.05
C VAL A 111 3.52 -0.40 -9.93
N LEU A 112 2.30 0.01 -10.28
CA LEU A 112 1.25 0.41 -9.35
C LEU A 112 0.27 -0.75 -9.25
N SER A 113 -0.02 -1.22 -8.05
CA SER A 113 -1.12 -2.16 -7.84
C SER A 113 -2.34 -1.44 -7.27
N LYS A 114 -3.50 -1.76 -7.80
CA LYS A 114 -4.78 -1.21 -7.33
C LYS A 114 -5.88 -2.28 -7.35
N ALA A 115 -6.91 -2.10 -6.53
CA ALA A 115 -8.13 -2.88 -6.67
C ALA A 115 -8.97 -2.33 -7.84
N ASP A 116 -9.68 -3.21 -8.53
CA ASP A 116 -10.68 -2.83 -9.52
C ASP A 116 -11.84 -2.09 -8.87
N ASP A 117 -12.52 -1.24 -9.63
CA ASP A 117 -13.66 -0.46 -9.13
C ASP A 117 -14.83 -1.37 -8.73
N ALA A 118 -15.04 -2.48 -9.43
CA ALA A 118 -16.01 -3.52 -9.09
C ALA A 118 -15.61 -4.38 -7.87
N GLY A 119 -14.33 -4.34 -7.44
CA GLY A 119 -13.84 -5.01 -6.26
C GLY A 119 -13.58 -6.52 -6.42
N ASN A 120 -13.66 -7.07 -7.62
CA ASN A 120 -13.53 -8.48 -7.90
C ASN A 120 -12.14 -8.89 -8.40
N GLN A 121 -11.35 -7.94 -8.87
CA GLN A 121 -10.03 -8.16 -9.43
C GLN A 121 -9.05 -7.08 -8.97
N TYR A 122 -7.79 -7.33 -9.26
CA TYR A 122 -6.71 -6.37 -9.02
C TYR A 122 -6.03 -6.06 -10.34
N ILE A 123 -5.43 -4.87 -10.42
CA ILE A 123 -4.78 -4.39 -11.63
C ILE A 123 -3.35 -4.02 -11.29
N LEU A 124 -2.40 -4.58 -12.02
CA LEU A 124 -1.01 -4.16 -12.02
C LEU A 124 -0.81 -3.23 -13.22
N ILE A 125 -0.34 -2.01 -12.99
CA ILE A 125 -0.11 -1.01 -14.04
C ILE A 125 1.38 -0.73 -14.08
N LEU A 126 2.02 -1.12 -15.18
CA LEU A 126 3.43 -0.82 -15.44
C LEU A 126 3.53 0.59 -16.01
N CYS A 127 4.33 1.45 -15.37
CA CYS A 127 4.52 2.83 -15.75
C CYS A 127 5.98 3.14 -16.09
N ASN A 128 6.18 4.09 -16.99
CA ASN A 128 7.49 4.69 -17.27
C ASN A 128 7.82 5.81 -16.27
N ALA A 129 8.95 6.49 -16.46
CA ALA A 129 9.48 7.52 -15.56
C ALA A 129 8.58 8.76 -15.40
N ILE A 130 7.70 9.03 -16.36
CA ILE A 130 6.74 10.15 -16.30
C ILE A 130 5.34 9.71 -15.89
N GLY A 131 5.19 8.46 -15.47
CA GLY A 131 3.93 7.89 -15.02
C GLY A 131 2.97 7.47 -16.12
N SER A 132 3.40 7.45 -17.38
CA SER A 132 2.57 6.91 -18.46
C SER A 132 2.49 5.39 -18.36
N PRO A 133 1.28 4.80 -18.42
CA PRO A 133 1.14 3.35 -18.44
C PRO A 133 1.70 2.80 -19.75
N VAL A 134 2.57 1.80 -19.64
CA VAL A 134 3.15 1.10 -20.81
C VAL A 134 2.58 -0.30 -20.98
N ASP A 135 2.08 -0.88 -19.90
CA ASP A 135 1.38 -2.17 -19.90
C ASP A 135 0.50 -2.31 -18.66
N SER A 136 -0.44 -3.23 -18.68
CA SER A 136 -1.27 -3.55 -17.52
C SER A 136 -1.67 -5.03 -17.50
N LYS A 137 -1.89 -5.56 -16.28
CA LYS A 137 -2.30 -6.93 -16.08
C LYS A 137 -3.41 -6.99 -15.03
N TYR A 138 -4.53 -7.62 -15.39
CA TYR A 138 -5.59 -7.99 -14.45
C TYR A 138 -5.22 -9.31 -13.78
N ILE A 139 -5.37 -9.38 -12.48
CA ILE A 139 -5.07 -10.56 -11.69
C ILE A 139 -6.16 -10.81 -10.64
N ASP A 140 -6.38 -12.08 -10.30
CA ASP A 140 -7.35 -12.48 -9.27
C ASP A 140 -6.68 -12.69 -7.89
N VAL A 141 -5.35 -12.49 -7.80
CA VAL A 141 -4.56 -12.61 -6.58
C VAL A 141 -4.48 -11.27 -5.88
N GLU A 142 -4.91 -11.21 -4.62
CA GLU A 142 -4.77 -10.01 -3.81
C GLU A 142 -3.29 -9.68 -3.58
N PRO A 143 -2.82 -8.48 -3.93
CA PRO A 143 -1.42 -8.10 -3.77
C PRO A 143 -1.10 -7.70 -2.32
N VAL A 144 -1.14 -8.67 -1.41
CA VAL A 144 -0.75 -8.48 0.00
C VAL A 144 0.74 -8.17 0.09
N HIS A 145 1.54 -8.90 -0.68
CA HIS A 145 2.96 -8.65 -0.87
C HIS A 145 3.26 -8.50 -2.35
N MET A 146 4.09 -7.54 -2.68
CA MET A 146 4.52 -7.30 -4.05
C MET A 146 5.99 -6.94 -4.10
N THR A 147 6.70 -7.52 -5.06
CA THR A 147 8.08 -7.15 -5.40
C THR A 147 8.25 -7.06 -6.91
N MET A 148 9.29 -6.39 -7.33
CA MET A 148 9.58 -6.17 -8.74
C MET A 148 11.08 -6.37 -9.00
N THR A 149 11.39 -7.07 -10.08
CA THR A 149 12.72 -7.19 -10.66
C THR A 149 12.78 -6.45 -11.99
N GLN A 150 13.90 -6.51 -12.70
CA GLN A 150 14.02 -5.91 -14.03
C GLN A 150 13.20 -6.60 -15.11
N THR A 151 12.64 -7.78 -14.82
CA THR A 151 11.91 -8.61 -15.79
C THR A 151 10.55 -9.07 -15.30
N HIS A 152 10.34 -9.15 -13.97
CA HIS A 152 9.13 -9.71 -13.39
C HIS A 152 8.53 -8.81 -12.31
N VAL A 153 7.21 -8.82 -12.25
CA VAL A 153 6.45 -8.42 -11.07
C VAL A 153 5.94 -9.69 -10.38
N ILE A 154 6.21 -9.82 -9.10
CA ILE A 154 5.77 -10.97 -8.30
C ILE A 154 4.80 -10.44 -7.25
N VAL A 155 3.63 -11.05 -7.19
CA VAL A 155 2.55 -10.76 -6.26
C VAL A 155 2.25 -11.99 -5.44
N ALA A 156 2.08 -11.84 -4.15
CA ALA A 156 1.69 -12.93 -3.26
C ALA A 156 0.51 -12.52 -2.38
N SER A 157 -0.44 -13.42 -2.24
CA SER A 157 -1.44 -13.45 -1.18
C SER A 157 -0.99 -14.37 -0.04
N THR A 158 -1.91 -14.77 0.83
CA THR A 158 -1.61 -15.71 1.92
C THR A 158 -1.27 -17.13 1.44
N ASP A 159 -1.77 -17.51 0.28
CA ASP A 159 -1.77 -18.91 -0.21
C ASP A 159 -1.40 -19.05 -1.71
N VAL A 160 -1.31 -17.94 -2.44
CA VAL A 160 -1.03 -17.95 -3.89
C VAL A 160 0.08 -16.96 -4.23
N ILE A 161 0.98 -17.38 -5.13
CA ILE A 161 2.00 -16.53 -5.74
C ILE A 161 1.71 -16.44 -7.24
N TYR A 162 1.72 -15.21 -7.76
CA TYR A 162 1.57 -14.90 -9.16
C TYR A 162 2.80 -14.16 -9.67
N ALA A 163 3.36 -14.58 -10.80
CA ALA A 163 4.49 -13.93 -11.45
C ALA A 163 4.10 -13.43 -12.84
N TRP A 164 4.31 -12.16 -13.09
CA TRP A 164 4.12 -11.54 -14.40
C TRP A 164 5.47 -11.16 -15.00
N GLN A 165 5.87 -11.85 -16.07
CA GLN A 165 7.02 -11.45 -16.86
C GLN A 165 6.62 -10.30 -17.78
N TYR A 166 7.01 -9.07 -17.44
CA TYR A 166 6.69 -7.88 -18.21
C TYR A 166 7.78 -7.49 -19.21
N ARG A 167 8.97 -8.06 -19.08
CA ARG A 167 10.12 -7.81 -19.97
C ARG A 167 10.91 -9.10 -20.19
N THR A 168 11.34 -9.32 -21.44
CA THR A 168 12.27 -10.41 -21.77
C THR A 168 13.69 -9.86 -21.81
N MET A 169 14.63 -10.52 -21.14
CA MET A 169 16.05 -10.21 -21.33
C MET A 169 16.46 -10.62 -22.73
N VAL A 170 16.89 -9.66 -23.55
CA VAL A 170 17.56 -9.96 -24.81
C VAL A 170 18.96 -10.42 -24.47
N SER A 171 19.26 -11.72 -24.64
CA SER A 171 20.64 -12.21 -24.64
C SER A 171 21.37 -11.49 -25.76
N LYS A 172 22.34 -10.66 -25.44
CA LYS A 172 23.32 -10.24 -26.41
C LYS A 172 24.11 -11.50 -26.74
N LEU A 173 23.80 -12.11 -27.87
CA LEU A 173 24.71 -13.06 -28.49
C LEU A 173 25.96 -12.26 -28.87
N THR A 174 27.02 -12.45 -28.12
CA THR A 174 28.38 -12.03 -28.46
C THR A 174 28.95 -13.00 -29.46
#